data_971585e27bf4ed36e02eb0cc3c3daf53
#
_entry.id   971585e27bf4ed36e02eb0cc3c3daf53
#
_cell.length_a   1.000
_cell.length_b   1.000
_cell.length_c   1.000
_cell.angle_alpha   90.00
_cell.angle_beta   90.00
_cell.angle_gamma   90.00
#
_symmetry.space_group_name_H-M   'P 1'
#
loop_
_entity.id
_entity.type
_entity.pdbx_description
1 polymer ?
#
loop_
_entity_poly.entity_id
_entity_poly.type
_entity_poly.pdbx_seq_one_letter_code
_entity_poly.pdbx_strand_id
1 'polypeptide(L)'
;MRVTALTPTIGKVKDDIDRVFDRFFAPAFLGEPMAPWYPLEKAELGAFVPALDLIETPKEYVVKCEVPGIHKENLDINLTANILKITGRREEAHEGAGETYLWKERETGKFVRTLRLPTAVGEGKVEATYQDGLLTVKLPKVAAAVPNKILIK
;
A
#
# COMPACT_ATOMS: atom_id res chain seq x y z
N MET A 1 -41.48 15.32 -39.74
CA MET A 1 -40.43 14.32 -39.50
C MET A 1 -39.49 14.88 -38.46
N ARG A 2 -39.60 14.42 -37.17
CA ARG A 2 -38.74 14.87 -36.07
C ARG A 2 -37.60 13.89 -35.93
N VAL A 3 -36.38 14.36 -36.14
CA VAL A 3 -35.17 13.60 -35.87
C VAL A 3 -34.83 13.79 -34.39
N THR A 4 -35.03 12.75 -33.59
CA THR A 4 -34.60 12.73 -32.18
C THR A 4 -33.12 12.36 -32.14
N ALA A 5 -32.26 13.33 -31.83
CA ALA A 5 -30.84 13.09 -31.64
C ALA A 5 -30.66 12.27 -30.32
N LEU A 6 -30.17 11.06 -30.45
CA LEU A 6 -29.71 10.25 -29.35
C LEU A 6 -28.34 10.78 -28.90
N THR A 7 -28.31 11.57 -27.84
CA THR A 7 -27.08 11.91 -27.12
C THR A 7 -26.71 10.73 -26.20
N PRO A 8 -25.61 10.01 -26.43
CA PRO A 8 -25.16 9.02 -25.47
C PRO A 8 -24.70 9.73 -24.20
N THR A 9 -25.37 9.44 -23.10
CA THR A 9 -25.02 9.98 -21.79
C THR A 9 -23.70 9.35 -21.35
N ILE A 10 -22.67 10.17 -21.18
CA ILE A 10 -21.31 9.77 -20.71
C ILE A 10 -21.37 8.90 -19.43
N GLY A 11 -22.37 9.10 -18.57
CA GLY A 11 -22.63 8.26 -17.39
C GLY A 11 -22.86 6.79 -17.70
N LYS A 12 -23.52 6.47 -18.82
CA LYS A 12 -23.83 5.09 -19.20
C LYS A 12 -22.58 4.32 -19.66
N VAL A 13 -21.65 5.01 -20.32
CA VAL A 13 -20.37 4.42 -20.75
C VAL A 13 -19.47 4.10 -19.55
N LYS A 14 -19.48 4.97 -18.54
CA LYS A 14 -18.76 4.72 -17.28
C LYS A 14 -19.30 3.50 -16.55
N ASP A 15 -20.63 3.41 -16.40
CA ASP A 15 -21.29 2.28 -15.75
C ASP A 15 -21.05 0.94 -16.48
N ASP A 16 -20.97 0.98 -17.82
CA ASP A 16 -20.70 -0.18 -18.64
C ASP A 16 -19.22 -0.60 -18.55
N ILE A 17 -18.28 0.35 -18.45
CA ILE A 17 -16.86 0.09 -18.22
C ILE A 17 -16.67 -0.48 -16.81
N ASP A 18 -17.26 0.09 -15.78
CA ASP A 18 -17.19 -0.39 -14.41
C ASP A 18 -17.76 -1.83 -14.30
N ARG A 19 -18.87 -2.14 -14.99
CA ARG A 19 -19.42 -3.51 -15.06
C ARG A 19 -18.53 -4.50 -15.79
N VAL A 20 -17.86 -4.08 -16.86
CA VAL A 20 -16.90 -4.93 -17.57
C VAL A 20 -15.67 -5.16 -16.69
N PHE A 21 -15.18 -4.13 -16.02
CA PHE A 21 -14.08 -4.26 -15.08
C PHE A 21 -14.42 -5.20 -13.91
N ASP A 22 -15.58 -5.03 -13.29
CA ASP A 22 -16.08 -5.91 -12.24
C ASP A 22 -16.27 -7.35 -12.71
N ARG A 23 -16.69 -7.56 -13.97
CA ARG A 23 -16.91 -8.89 -14.51
C ARG A 23 -15.64 -9.65 -14.85
N PHE A 24 -14.58 -8.94 -15.25
CA PHE A 24 -13.29 -9.56 -15.61
C PHE A 24 -12.32 -9.64 -14.41
N PHE A 25 -12.38 -8.69 -13.49
CA PHE A 25 -11.42 -8.59 -12.40
C PHE A 25 -12.01 -8.97 -11.03
N ALA A 26 -13.30 -8.78 -10.79
CA ALA A 26 -13.95 -9.17 -9.54
C ALA A 26 -13.96 -10.70 -9.29
N PRO A 27 -14.11 -11.61 -10.27
CA PRO A 27 -14.04 -13.03 -10.00
C PRO A 27 -12.66 -13.52 -9.56
N ALA A 28 -11.59 -12.87 -10.03
CA ALA A 28 -10.24 -13.14 -9.56
C ALA A 28 -10.02 -12.61 -8.13
N PHE A 29 -10.84 -11.63 -7.70
CA PHE A 29 -10.78 -11.01 -6.39
C PHE A 29 -11.75 -11.59 -5.37
N LEU A 30 -12.89 -12.16 -5.81
CA LEU A 30 -13.97 -12.62 -4.93
C LEU A 30 -13.98 -14.15 -4.70
N GLY A 31 -13.13 -14.91 -5.38
CA GLY A 31 -13.08 -16.37 -5.29
C GLY A 31 -12.04 -16.94 -4.33
N GLU A 32 -11.07 -16.14 -3.91
CA GLU A 32 -10.10 -16.54 -2.89
C GLU A 32 -10.43 -15.85 -1.57
N PRO A 33 -10.34 -16.53 -0.42
CA PRO A 33 -10.41 -15.87 0.87
C PRO A 33 -9.30 -14.82 0.87
N MET A 34 -9.69 -13.54 0.98
CA MET A 34 -8.74 -12.41 1.01
C MET A 34 -7.57 -12.78 1.90
N ALA A 35 -6.39 -12.87 1.30
CA ALA A 35 -5.18 -13.19 2.03
C ALA A 35 -5.09 -12.29 3.25
N PRO A 36 -4.85 -12.82 4.47
CA PRO A 36 -4.89 -12.05 5.71
C PRO A 36 -3.92 -10.86 5.78
N TRP A 37 -3.03 -10.73 4.80
CA TRP A 37 -2.06 -9.64 4.65
C TRP A 37 -2.46 -8.55 3.65
N TYR A 38 -3.70 -8.58 3.12
CA TYR A 38 -4.13 -7.53 2.20
C TYR A 38 -4.15 -6.15 2.90
N PRO A 39 -3.69 -5.07 2.22
CA PRO A 39 -3.70 -3.73 2.81
C PRO A 39 -5.12 -3.35 3.26
N LEU A 40 -5.28 -3.01 4.53
CA LEU A 40 -6.57 -2.64 5.13
C LEU A 40 -7.02 -1.21 4.76
N GLU A 41 -6.37 -0.59 3.78
CA GLU A 41 -6.54 0.83 3.49
C GLU A 41 -7.57 1.09 2.40
N LYS A 42 -8.59 1.90 2.78
CA LYS A 42 -9.22 2.80 1.82
C LYS A 42 -8.29 4.01 1.68
N ALA A 43 -7.80 4.27 0.47
CA ALA A 43 -7.13 5.51 0.18
C ALA A 43 -8.08 6.66 0.55
N GLU A 44 -7.73 7.45 1.56
CA GLU A 44 -8.42 8.72 1.80
C GLU A 44 -8.17 9.60 0.58
N LEU A 45 -9.21 10.30 0.09
CA LEU A 45 -9.09 11.22 -1.04
C LEU A 45 -7.96 12.23 -0.76
N GLY A 46 -6.91 12.21 -1.58
CA GLY A 46 -5.75 13.10 -1.47
C GLY A 46 -4.54 12.53 -0.71
N ALA A 47 -4.59 11.28 -0.23
CA ALA A 47 -3.43 10.60 0.28
C ALA A 47 -2.75 9.79 -0.83
N PHE A 48 -1.44 9.94 -0.99
CA PHE A 48 -0.70 9.06 -1.89
C PHE A 48 -0.46 7.70 -1.21
N VAL A 49 -0.38 6.66 -2.02
CA VAL A 49 -0.17 5.29 -1.54
C VAL A 49 1.18 4.81 -2.06
N PRO A 50 2.23 4.82 -1.21
CA PRO A 50 3.55 4.36 -1.64
C PRO A 50 3.53 2.87 -1.97
N ALA A 51 4.27 2.49 -3.04
CA ALA A 51 4.45 1.09 -3.40
C ALA A 51 5.13 0.32 -2.26
N LEU A 52 4.70 -0.93 -2.05
CA LEU A 52 5.17 -1.73 -0.94
C LEU A 52 5.21 -3.20 -1.31
N ASP A 53 6.32 -3.87 -0.94
CA ASP A 53 6.50 -5.31 -1.02
C ASP A 53 6.51 -5.92 0.38
N LEU A 54 5.84 -7.07 0.54
CA LEU A 54 5.96 -7.94 1.70
C LEU A 54 6.60 -9.25 1.28
N ILE A 55 7.77 -9.53 1.81
CA ILE A 55 8.58 -10.74 1.52
C ILE A 55 8.57 -11.61 2.77
N GLU A 56 8.27 -12.88 2.60
CA GLU A 56 8.36 -13.87 3.67
C GLU A 56 9.60 -14.76 3.49
N THR A 57 10.36 -14.91 4.56
CA THR A 57 11.45 -15.86 4.67
C THR A 57 11.14 -16.90 5.76
N PRO A 58 11.90 -17.99 5.90
CA PRO A 58 11.71 -18.93 7.00
C PRO A 58 11.81 -18.29 8.40
N LYS A 59 12.58 -17.19 8.54
CA LYS A 59 12.90 -16.60 9.84
C LYS A 59 12.23 -15.26 10.10
N GLU A 60 11.90 -14.50 9.05
CA GLU A 60 11.42 -13.12 9.16
C GLU A 60 10.50 -12.72 8.01
N TYR A 61 9.74 -11.66 8.22
CA TYR A 61 9.14 -10.87 7.16
C TYR A 61 10.03 -9.68 6.85
N VAL A 62 10.13 -9.33 5.57
CA VAL A 62 10.82 -8.12 5.11
C VAL A 62 9.82 -7.25 4.36
N VAL A 63 9.58 -6.05 4.85
CA VAL A 63 8.75 -5.05 4.20
C VAL A 63 9.66 -4.05 3.52
N LYS A 64 9.41 -3.76 2.24
CA LYS A 64 10.08 -2.70 1.47
C LYS A 64 9.04 -1.71 1.02
N CYS A 65 9.25 -0.41 1.30
CA CYS A 65 8.32 0.65 0.95
C CYS A 65 9.06 1.79 0.23
N GLU A 66 8.56 2.16 -0.95
CA GLU A 66 9.15 3.23 -1.76
C GLU A 66 8.62 4.60 -1.32
N VAL A 67 9.46 5.35 -0.62
CA VAL A 67 9.12 6.65 -0.05
C VAL A 67 10.17 7.74 -0.39
N PRO A 68 10.52 7.89 -1.68
CA PRO A 68 11.52 8.89 -2.08
C PRO A 68 11.03 10.31 -1.79
N GLY A 69 11.98 11.19 -1.46
CA GLY A 69 11.68 12.60 -1.17
C GLY A 69 11.01 12.83 0.17
N ILE A 70 11.06 11.86 1.09
CA ILE A 70 10.60 12.00 2.47
C ILE A 70 11.82 12.05 3.38
N HIS A 71 11.85 13.01 4.29
CA HIS A 71 12.87 13.05 5.32
C HIS A 71 12.62 11.96 6.36
N LYS A 72 13.70 11.35 6.87
CA LYS A 72 13.62 10.28 7.86
C LYS A 72 12.78 10.66 9.09
N GLU A 73 12.85 11.90 9.50
CA GLU A 73 12.12 12.46 10.64
C GLU A 73 10.61 12.54 10.40
N ASN A 74 10.20 12.48 9.13
CA ASN A 74 8.80 12.48 8.70
C ASN A 74 8.25 11.06 8.46
N LEU A 75 9.00 10.02 8.85
CA LEU A 75 8.58 8.62 8.80
C LEU A 75 8.36 8.10 10.22
N ASP A 76 7.27 7.40 10.42
CA ASP A 76 6.96 6.72 11.67
C ASP A 76 6.50 5.28 11.41
N ILE A 77 6.99 4.34 12.22
CA ILE A 77 6.74 2.92 12.07
C ILE A 77 6.26 2.36 13.40
N ASN A 78 5.07 1.81 13.41
CA ASN A 78 4.46 1.20 14.58
C ASN A 78 4.11 -0.25 14.31
N LEU A 79 4.47 -1.12 15.24
CA LEU A 79 4.10 -2.52 15.24
C LEU A 79 3.27 -2.82 16.48
N THR A 80 2.07 -3.36 16.29
CA THR A 80 1.20 -3.80 17.37
C THR A 80 0.73 -5.21 17.07
N ALA A 81 1.15 -6.15 17.87
CA ALA A 81 0.92 -7.59 17.64
C ALA A 81 1.42 -8.03 16.25
N ASN A 82 0.54 -8.23 15.30
CA ASN A 82 0.88 -8.58 13.92
C ASN A 82 0.46 -7.52 12.90
N ILE A 83 0.20 -6.29 13.35
CA ILE A 83 -0.17 -5.17 12.48
C ILE A 83 0.99 -4.18 12.43
N LEU A 84 1.60 -4.06 11.25
CA LEU A 84 2.61 -3.05 10.94
C LEU A 84 1.93 -1.83 10.34
N LYS A 85 2.14 -0.67 10.93
CA LYS A 85 1.67 0.62 10.43
C LYS A 85 2.87 1.49 10.09
N ILE A 86 2.93 1.98 8.86
CA ILE A 86 3.94 2.91 8.36
C ILE A 86 3.21 4.20 7.99
N THR A 87 3.62 5.31 8.57
CA THR A 87 3.08 6.63 8.25
C THR A 87 4.20 7.56 7.83
N GLY A 88 3.88 8.51 7.00
CA GLY A 88 4.85 9.52 6.61
C GLY A 88 4.21 10.72 5.95
N ARG A 89 5.04 11.74 5.72
CA ARG A 89 4.63 12.96 5.04
C ARG A 89 5.71 13.38 4.04
N ARG A 90 5.29 13.51 2.78
CA ARG A 90 6.10 14.16 1.74
C ARG A 90 5.74 15.64 1.70
N GLU A 91 6.70 16.48 1.98
CA GLU A 91 6.52 17.92 1.96
C GLU A 91 6.44 18.43 0.51
N GLU A 92 5.64 19.45 0.32
CA GLU A 92 5.61 20.17 -0.93
C GLU A 92 6.87 21.04 -1.03
N ALA A 93 7.57 20.99 -2.16
CA ALA A 93 8.63 21.94 -2.42
C ALA A 93 8.01 23.33 -2.47
N HIS A 94 8.59 24.29 -1.76
CA HIS A 94 8.15 25.68 -1.83
C HIS A 94 8.29 26.18 -3.27
N GLU A 95 7.23 26.78 -3.77
CA GLU A 95 7.30 27.54 -5.00
C GLU A 95 8.20 28.77 -4.74
N GLY A 96 9.19 28.98 -5.60
CA GLY A 96 9.97 30.22 -5.59
C GLY A 96 9.05 31.41 -5.90
N ALA A 97 9.42 32.58 -5.40
CA ALA A 97 8.66 33.81 -5.69
C ALA A 97 8.60 34.03 -7.21
N GLY A 98 7.39 33.99 -7.78
CA GLY A 98 7.14 34.17 -9.22
C GLY A 98 7.13 32.88 -10.04
N GLU A 99 7.23 31.70 -9.41
CA GLU A 99 7.07 30.41 -10.07
C GLU A 99 5.58 30.00 -10.12
N THR A 100 5.19 29.38 -11.22
CA THR A 100 3.84 28.83 -11.41
C THR A 100 3.97 27.43 -12.02
N TYR A 101 3.33 26.43 -11.42
CA TYR A 101 3.31 25.09 -12.01
C TYR A 101 2.51 25.09 -13.32
N LEU A 102 3.18 24.79 -14.42
CA LEU A 102 2.53 24.48 -15.69
C LEU A 102 2.00 23.03 -15.71
N TRP A 103 2.67 22.14 -14.95
CA TRP A 103 2.30 20.74 -14.85
C TRP A 103 2.78 20.17 -13.51
N LYS A 104 1.91 19.45 -12.80
CA LYS A 104 2.22 18.85 -11.50
C LYS A 104 1.66 17.45 -11.43
N GLU A 105 2.53 16.44 -11.35
CA GLU A 105 2.17 15.02 -11.21
C GLU A 105 2.69 14.43 -9.90
N ARG A 106 3.68 15.07 -9.27
CA ARG A 106 4.23 14.57 -8.01
C ARG A 106 3.18 14.68 -6.91
N GLU A 107 2.89 13.55 -6.28
CA GLU A 107 2.00 13.50 -5.12
C GLU A 107 2.75 13.94 -3.86
N THR A 108 2.11 14.77 -3.06
CA THR A 108 2.59 15.31 -1.79
C THR A 108 1.55 15.10 -0.71
N GLY A 109 1.92 15.25 0.55
CA GLY A 109 1.00 15.09 1.66
C GLY A 109 1.32 13.88 2.54
N LYS A 110 0.34 13.47 3.34
CA LYS A 110 0.47 12.35 4.27
C LYS A 110 0.13 11.03 3.60
N PHE A 111 0.75 9.96 4.06
CA PHE A 111 0.35 8.61 3.73
C PHE A 111 0.27 7.74 4.99
N VAL A 112 -0.51 6.69 4.89
CA VAL A 112 -0.61 5.62 5.88
C VAL A 112 -0.58 4.31 5.14
N ARG A 113 0.27 3.35 5.57
CA ARG A 113 0.25 1.97 5.09
C ARG A 113 0.09 1.05 6.28
N THR A 114 -0.93 0.21 6.24
CA THR A 114 -1.22 -0.76 7.30
C THR A 114 -1.18 -2.17 6.72
N LEU A 115 -0.34 -3.02 7.30
CA LEU A 115 -0.17 -4.40 6.88
C LEU A 115 -0.49 -5.33 8.05
N ARG A 116 -1.29 -6.35 7.81
CA ARG A 116 -1.44 -7.46 8.73
C ARG A 116 -0.48 -8.57 8.33
N LEU A 117 0.46 -8.88 9.22
CA LEU A 117 1.39 -9.99 9.02
C LEU A 117 0.68 -11.33 9.28
N PRO A 118 1.02 -12.39 8.52
CA PRO A 118 0.37 -13.71 8.66
C PRO A 118 0.54 -14.33 10.04
N THR A 119 1.68 -14.08 10.70
CA THR A 119 1.99 -14.62 12.02
C THR A 119 2.52 -13.54 12.95
N ALA A 120 2.53 -13.81 14.25
CA ALA A 120 3.12 -12.92 15.23
C ALA A 120 4.64 -12.76 14.99
N VAL A 121 5.14 -11.57 15.27
CA VAL A 121 6.56 -11.20 15.16
C VAL A 121 7.11 -10.75 16.50
N GLY A 122 8.42 -10.89 16.67
CA GLY A 122 9.11 -10.51 17.91
C GLY A 122 9.33 -8.99 17.96
N GLU A 123 8.58 -8.28 18.78
CA GLU A 123 8.63 -6.81 18.86
C GLU A 123 10.02 -6.25 19.23
N GLY A 124 10.80 -6.98 20.01
CA GLY A 124 12.12 -6.53 20.51
C GLY A 124 13.29 -6.61 19.51
N LYS A 125 13.06 -7.10 18.27
CA LYS A 125 14.12 -7.32 17.27
C LYS A 125 13.76 -6.77 15.88
N VAL A 126 12.85 -5.82 15.83
CA VAL A 126 12.48 -5.16 14.58
C VAL A 126 13.58 -4.17 14.20
N GLU A 127 14.07 -4.29 12.99
CA GLU A 127 15.06 -3.39 12.41
C GLU A 127 14.44 -2.63 11.24
N ALA A 128 14.66 -1.31 11.20
CA ALA A 128 14.23 -0.47 10.09
C ALA A 128 15.42 0.32 9.55
N THR A 129 15.61 0.29 8.23
CA THR A 129 16.62 1.08 7.52
C THR A 129 15.95 1.90 6.44
N TYR A 130 16.43 3.14 6.25
CA TYR A 130 15.96 4.03 5.20
C TYR A 130 17.16 4.53 4.41
N GLN A 131 17.22 4.17 3.13
CA GLN A 131 18.30 4.55 2.23
C GLN A 131 17.76 4.74 0.80
N ASP A 132 18.22 5.77 0.12
CA ASP A 132 17.91 6.06 -1.29
C ASP A 132 16.39 6.08 -1.59
N GLY A 133 15.57 6.52 -0.63
CA GLY A 133 14.11 6.55 -0.76
C GLY A 133 13.41 5.21 -0.54
N LEU A 134 14.15 4.16 -0.19
CA LEU A 134 13.61 2.84 0.14
C LEU A 134 13.65 2.62 1.65
N LEU A 135 12.48 2.46 2.26
CA LEU A 135 12.33 2.01 3.65
C LEU A 135 12.28 0.49 3.67
N THR A 136 13.19 -0.15 4.41
CA THR A 136 13.22 -1.60 4.62
C THR A 136 13.00 -1.90 6.08
N VAL A 137 11.98 -2.72 6.41
CA VAL A 137 11.67 -3.16 7.78
C VAL A 137 11.79 -4.66 7.85
N LYS A 138 12.65 -5.17 8.76
CA LYS A 138 12.84 -6.59 9.05
C LYS A 138 12.12 -6.95 10.34
N LEU A 139 11.29 -7.96 10.29
CA LEU A 139 10.36 -8.37 11.33
C LEU A 139 10.57 -9.86 11.64
N PRO A 140 11.43 -10.21 12.60
CA PRO A 140 11.70 -11.59 12.95
C PRO A 140 10.43 -12.31 13.46
N LYS A 141 10.16 -13.50 12.95
CA LYS A 141 9.07 -14.34 13.42
C LYS A 141 9.36 -14.84 14.84
N VAL A 142 8.32 -14.94 15.68
CA VAL A 142 8.48 -15.62 16.97
C VAL A 142 8.75 -17.11 16.77
N ALA A 143 9.51 -17.74 17.65
CA ALA A 143 9.93 -19.14 17.52
C ALA A 143 8.77 -20.14 17.32
N ALA A 144 7.60 -19.85 17.92
CA ALA A 144 6.39 -20.65 17.75
C ALA A 144 5.74 -20.53 16.37
N ALA A 145 6.10 -19.47 15.58
CA ALA A 145 5.58 -19.20 14.25
C ALA A 145 6.52 -19.72 13.14
N VAL A 146 7.68 -20.27 13.50
CA VAL A 146 8.59 -20.89 12.53
C VAL A 146 8.01 -22.27 12.16
N PRO A 147 7.79 -22.57 10.85
CA PRO A 147 7.29 -23.86 10.43
C PRO A 147 8.18 -25.01 10.95
N ASN A 148 7.59 -25.92 11.67
CA ASN A 148 8.29 -27.13 12.14
C ASN A 148 8.04 -28.26 11.14
N LYS A 149 9.09 -28.83 10.56
CA LYS A 149 8.98 -29.96 9.64
C LYS A 149 8.62 -31.22 10.42
N ILE A 150 7.41 -31.72 10.22
CA ILE A 150 6.97 -32.99 10.81
C ILE A 150 7.50 -34.14 9.94
N LEU A 151 8.32 -35.00 10.53
CA LEU A 151 8.78 -36.21 9.87
C LEU A 151 7.70 -37.30 9.99
N ILE A 152 7.24 -37.82 8.89
CA ILE A 152 6.35 -38.98 8.82
C ILE A 152 7.23 -40.22 9.07
N LYS A 153 6.87 -41.01 10.08
CA LYS A 153 7.51 -42.30 10.35
C LYS A 153 6.88 -43.41 9.54
#